data_0fb4a9f2d2e5858e1f954fd187b21b69
#
_entry.id   0fb4a9f2d2e5858e1f954fd187b21b69
#
_cell.length_a   1.000
_cell.length_b   1.000
_cell.length_c   1.000
_cell.angle_alpha   90.00
_cell.angle_beta   90.00
_cell.angle_gamma   90.00
#
_symmetry.space_group_name_H-M   'P 1'
#
loop_
_entity.id
_entity.type
_entity.pdbx_description
1 polymer ?
#
loop_
_entity_poly.entity_id
_entity_poly.type
_entity_poly.pdbx_seq_one_letter_code
_entity_poly.pdbx_strand_id
1 'polypeptide(L)'
;IHHKSRLVIGVEKMPLPLWYAYASFGALLVSALLSYFVNYKQIVLSADQKEYRIQYSYKASMLAKTLCQIVAIKYFDDGYVWWLALEVGFAVVASVALNAVIRRTYPYLRTDLSAGKALSRKYPDVITKIKQLFFHKIGGFALTQTSPIIIYAYASLTLVALYGNYMLIILGITSLMGAVFNSMNAGVGNLVAEGNKKRIMSVFEELFSVRFLLSCTVCFGVYMLTPAFITLWIGPEYVLDDLTLGLMVATLYIGLTRTTVEAYVNAYGLFSDIWAPVVEASINIGMSVLLGWFFGLHGILAGVLLSLLIVVFCWKPYFLFRRGLKENLWIYVRMYAKHILLVSAVSAVMYLILGVLPFDPTAGI
;
A
#
# COMPACT_ATOMS: atom_id res chain seq x y z
N ILE A 1 16.74 -24.85 25.35
CA ILE A 1 16.66 -23.62 26.13
C ILE A 1 18.04 -22.93 26.09
N HIS A 2 18.51 -22.44 24.94
CA HIS A 2 19.64 -21.53 24.82
C HIS A 2 19.67 -20.91 23.44
N HIS A 3 18.76 -19.98 23.16
CA HIS A 3 18.96 -19.08 22.02
C HIS A 3 18.10 -17.83 22.18
N LYS A 4 18.37 -17.06 23.18
CA LYS A 4 17.71 -15.76 23.38
C LYS A 4 18.72 -14.73 23.83
N SER A 5 18.96 -13.81 22.99
CA SER A 5 19.49 -12.47 23.18
C SER A 5 20.51 -12.09 22.11
N ARG A 6 20.07 -12.02 20.86
CA ARG A 6 20.79 -11.22 19.86
C ARG A 6 19.76 -10.58 18.93
N LEU A 7 19.07 -9.60 19.45
CA LEU A 7 18.35 -8.59 18.68
C LEU A 7 19.38 -7.56 18.17
N VAL A 8 20.46 -8.07 17.62
CA VAL A 8 21.46 -7.28 16.92
C VAL A 8 21.60 -7.93 15.56
N ILE A 9 21.26 -7.16 14.52
CA ILE A 9 21.58 -7.49 13.14
C ILE A 9 22.98 -8.08 13.16
N GLY A 10 23.09 -9.39 12.90
CA GLY A 10 24.37 -10.08 12.95
C GLY A 10 25.27 -9.56 11.83
N VAL A 11 26.03 -8.54 12.13
CA VAL A 11 27.05 -7.91 11.27
C VAL A 11 28.13 -8.93 10.86
N GLU A 12 28.25 -10.03 11.60
CA GLU A 12 29.28 -11.06 11.41
C GLU A 12 29.09 -11.98 10.20
N LYS A 13 27.98 -11.87 9.44
CA LYS A 13 27.70 -12.74 8.28
C LYS A 13 27.45 -12.00 6.97
N MET A 14 27.78 -10.71 6.88
CA MET A 14 27.70 -10.03 5.60
C MET A 14 28.99 -10.27 4.79
N PRO A 15 28.94 -10.93 3.63
CA PRO A 15 30.09 -11.09 2.75
C PRO A 15 30.50 -9.76 2.09
N LEU A 16 29.73 -8.69 2.29
CA LEU A 16 29.96 -7.37 1.71
C LEU A 16 30.45 -6.38 2.80
N PRO A 17 31.36 -5.45 2.43
CA PRO A 17 31.81 -4.38 3.33
C PRO A 17 30.65 -3.52 3.85
N LEU A 18 30.70 -3.12 5.12
CA LEU A 18 29.66 -2.32 5.81
C LEU A 18 29.32 -1.01 5.08
N TRP A 19 30.26 -0.42 4.35
CA TRP A 19 30.01 0.82 3.63
C TRP A 19 28.91 0.69 2.58
N TYR A 20 28.69 -0.52 2.00
CA TYR A 20 27.58 -0.77 1.10
C TYR A 20 26.23 -0.50 1.76
N ALA A 21 26.06 -0.96 3.00
CA ALA A 21 24.82 -0.74 3.74
C ALA A 21 24.60 0.75 4.08
N TYR A 22 25.66 1.43 4.54
CA TYR A 22 25.58 2.86 4.85
C TYR A 22 25.35 3.71 3.60
N ALA A 23 26.01 3.40 2.49
CA ALA A 23 25.84 4.11 1.23
C ALA A 23 24.42 3.93 0.67
N SER A 24 23.87 2.70 0.72
CA SER A 24 22.49 2.42 0.31
C SER A 24 21.51 3.19 1.18
N PHE A 25 21.67 3.13 2.48
CA PHE A 25 20.81 3.87 3.42
C PHE A 25 20.88 5.37 3.16
N GLY A 26 22.09 5.92 2.97
CA GLY A 26 22.30 7.33 2.66
C GLY A 26 21.63 7.76 1.35
N ALA A 27 21.77 6.98 0.27
CA ALA A 27 21.17 7.26 -1.02
C ALA A 27 19.62 7.25 -0.95
N LEU A 28 19.04 6.24 -0.30
CA LEU A 28 17.59 6.16 -0.09
C LEU A 28 17.08 7.27 0.82
N LEU A 29 17.83 7.62 1.87
CA LEU A 29 17.48 8.72 2.77
C LEU A 29 17.46 10.06 2.03
N VAL A 30 18.48 10.36 1.23
CA VAL A 30 18.53 11.59 0.42
C VAL A 30 17.36 11.65 -0.56
N SER A 31 17.07 10.56 -1.25
CA SER A 31 15.93 10.46 -2.18
C SER A 31 14.59 10.73 -1.47
N ALA A 32 14.41 10.18 -0.27
CA ALA A 32 13.22 10.41 0.55
C ALA A 32 13.12 11.87 1.02
N LEU A 33 14.22 12.45 1.52
CA LEU A 33 14.27 13.83 2.00
C LEU A 33 13.97 14.84 0.88
N LEU A 34 14.42 14.61 -0.34
CA LEU A 34 14.07 15.43 -1.50
C LEU A 34 12.56 15.45 -1.74
N SER A 35 11.89 14.30 -1.60
CA SER A 35 10.43 14.22 -1.72
C SER A 35 9.69 15.08 -0.69
N TYR A 36 10.17 15.13 0.54
CA TYR A 36 9.53 15.89 1.62
C TYR A 36 9.87 17.39 1.59
N PHE A 37 11.14 17.73 1.49
CA PHE A 37 11.59 19.11 1.69
C PHE A 37 11.60 19.93 0.40
N VAL A 38 11.79 19.31 -0.76
CA VAL A 38 11.85 20.02 -2.05
C VAL A 38 10.51 20.01 -2.76
N ASN A 39 9.80 18.88 -2.69
CA ASN A 39 8.59 18.67 -3.47
C ASN A 39 7.28 19.00 -2.73
N TYR A 40 7.32 19.68 -1.57
CA TYR A 40 6.13 20.00 -0.77
C TYR A 40 5.04 20.77 -1.54
N LYS A 41 5.42 21.56 -2.56
CA LYS A 41 4.48 22.31 -3.41
C LYS A 41 3.60 21.42 -4.29
N GLN A 42 3.93 20.14 -4.47
CA GLN A 42 3.10 19.19 -5.23
C GLN A 42 1.68 19.06 -4.66
N ILE A 43 1.50 19.36 -3.38
CA ILE A 43 0.20 19.32 -2.70
C ILE A 43 -0.83 20.21 -3.40
N VAL A 44 -0.40 21.32 -4.03
CA VAL A 44 -1.27 22.23 -4.78
C VAL A 44 -1.79 21.56 -6.06
N LEU A 45 -0.95 20.77 -6.75
CA LEU A 45 -1.38 19.99 -7.92
C LEU A 45 -2.39 18.91 -7.54
N SER A 46 -2.16 18.23 -6.40
CA SER A 46 -3.11 17.23 -5.88
C SER A 46 -4.45 17.87 -5.49
N ALA A 47 -4.41 19.03 -4.83
CA ALA A 47 -5.62 19.78 -4.47
C ALA A 47 -6.41 20.27 -5.68
N ASP A 48 -5.71 20.65 -6.77
CA ASP A 48 -6.30 21.08 -8.04
C ASP A 48 -6.62 19.91 -9.01
N GLN A 49 -6.69 18.66 -8.49
CA GLN A 49 -7.01 17.46 -9.25
C GLN A 49 -6.05 17.18 -10.43
N LYS A 50 -4.84 17.75 -10.39
CA LYS A 50 -3.78 17.58 -11.41
C LYS A 50 -2.73 16.56 -10.96
N GLU A 51 -3.13 15.57 -10.16
CA GLU A 51 -2.27 14.47 -9.65
C GLU A 51 -1.52 13.74 -10.77
N TYR A 52 -2.15 13.61 -11.96
CA TYR A 52 -1.53 12.99 -13.13
C TYR A 52 -0.20 13.63 -13.52
N ARG A 53 -0.04 14.96 -13.34
CA ARG A 53 1.23 15.65 -13.66
C ARG A 53 2.36 15.25 -12.71
N ILE A 54 2.01 15.01 -11.44
CA ILE A 54 2.96 14.48 -10.45
C ILE A 54 3.36 13.07 -10.86
N GLN A 55 2.37 12.22 -11.15
CA GLN A 55 2.60 10.83 -11.52
C GLN A 55 3.44 10.71 -12.80
N TYR A 56 3.17 11.49 -13.84
CA TYR A 56 4.01 11.50 -15.05
C TYR A 56 5.46 11.86 -14.74
N SER A 57 5.69 12.91 -13.94
CA SER A 57 7.05 13.33 -13.59
C SER A 57 7.82 12.24 -12.85
N TYR A 58 7.18 11.60 -11.85
CA TYR A 58 7.82 10.55 -11.06
C TYR A 58 7.97 9.24 -11.83
N LYS A 59 6.91 8.76 -12.51
CA LYS A 59 6.94 7.47 -13.21
C LYS A 59 7.88 7.49 -14.41
N ALA A 60 7.93 8.59 -15.17
CA ALA A 60 8.87 8.74 -16.26
C ALA A 60 10.32 8.75 -15.75
N SER A 61 10.62 9.51 -14.70
CA SER A 61 11.94 9.52 -14.07
C SER A 61 12.32 8.16 -13.49
N MET A 62 11.38 7.46 -12.87
CA MET A 62 11.58 6.11 -12.31
C MET A 62 11.91 5.11 -13.43
N LEU A 63 11.16 5.13 -14.53
CA LEU A 63 11.41 4.24 -15.68
C LEU A 63 12.79 4.49 -16.26
N ALA A 64 13.13 5.75 -16.55
CA ALA A 64 14.44 6.12 -17.06
C ALA A 64 15.56 5.71 -16.10
N LYS A 65 15.38 5.95 -14.78
CA LYS A 65 16.30 5.50 -13.73
C LYS A 65 16.54 4.00 -13.81
N THR A 66 15.48 3.21 -13.83
CA THR A 66 15.56 1.75 -13.83
C THR A 66 16.30 1.24 -15.07
N LEU A 67 16.01 1.79 -16.24
CA LEU A 67 16.73 1.42 -17.47
C LEU A 67 18.22 1.77 -17.37
N CYS A 68 18.57 2.97 -16.90
CA CYS A 68 19.97 3.34 -16.68
C CYS A 68 20.65 2.45 -15.63
N GLN A 69 19.98 2.07 -14.56
CA GLN A 69 20.51 1.18 -13.53
C GLN A 69 20.76 -0.23 -14.07
N ILE A 70 19.87 -0.79 -14.91
CA ILE A 70 20.08 -2.08 -15.56
C ILE A 70 21.32 -2.04 -16.45
N VAL A 71 21.48 -0.98 -17.26
CA VAL A 71 22.65 -0.78 -18.12
C VAL A 71 23.92 -0.66 -17.26
N ALA A 72 23.86 0.12 -16.19
CA ALA A 72 24.99 0.33 -15.30
C ALA A 72 25.47 -0.98 -14.65
N ILE A 73 24.54 -1.78 -14.10
CA ILE A 73 24.88 -3.07 -13.49
C ILE A 73 25.48 -4.05 -14.51
N LYS A 74 24.99 -4.02 -15.76
CA LYS A 74 25.41 -4.97 -16.80
C LYS A 74 26.77 -4.64 -17.43
N TYR A 75 27.09 -3.35 -17.57
CA TYR A 75 28.22 -2.92 -18.43
C TYR A 75 29.34 -2.18 -17.68
N PHE A 76 29.19 -1.84 -16.40
CA PHE A 76 30.19 -1.14 -15.62
C PHE A 76 30.75 -2.04 -14.51
N ASP A 77 32.06 -2.01 -14.29
CA ASP A 77 32.74 -2.85 -13.31
C ASP A 77 32.25 -2.59 -11.87
N ASP A 78 31.99 -1.32 -11.53
CA ASP A 78 31.43 -0.92 -10.24
C ASP A 78 29.90 -0.67 -10.31
N GLY A 79 29.15 -1.58 -10.94
CA GLY A 79 27.71 -1.44 -11.20
C GLY A 79 26.88 -1.02 -10.01
N TYR A 80 27.27 -1.44 -8.78
CA TYR A 80 26.58 -1.05 -7.55
C TYR A 80 26.77 0.43 -7.20
N VAL A 81 27.97 0.98 -7.35
CA VAL A 81 28.26 2.40 -7.11
C VAL A 81 27.46 3.26 -8.10
N TRP A 82 27.45 2.86 -9.35
CA TRP A 82 26.63 3.52 -10.37
C TRP A 82 25.13 3.43 -10.07
N TRP A 83 24.66 2.28 -9.57
CA TRP A 83 23.27 2.12 -9.14
C TRP A 83 22.89 3.14 -8.06
N LEU A 84 23.73 3.32 -7.04
CA LEU A 84 23.53 4.32 -5.98
C LEU A 84 23.58 5.76 -6.51
N ALA A 85 24.55 6.07 -7.36
CA ALA A 85 24.68 7.40 -7.97
C ALA A 85 23.44 7.76 -8.80
N LEU A 86 22.94 6.81 -9.58
CA LEU A 86 21.71 6.98 -10.38
C LEU A 86 20.46 7.11 -9.49
N GLU A 87 20.41 6.42 -8.34
CA GLU A 87 19.31 6.56 -7.38
C GLU A 87 19.16 8.01 -6.92
N VAL A 88 20.25 8.61 -6.46
CA VAL A 88 20.27 10.01 -6.02
C VAL A 88 20.11 10.97 -7.20
N GLY A 89 20.80 10.74 -8.30
CA GLY A 89 20.77 11.61 -9.48
C GLY A 89 19.36 11.74 -10.06
N PHE A 90 18.64 10.64 -10.23
CA PHE A 90 17.27 10.66 -10.73
C PHE A 90 16.26 11.19 -9.72
N ALA A 91 16.51 11.08 -8.42
CA ALA A 91 15.69 11.75 -7.42
C ALA A 91 15.78 13.29 -7.56
N VAL A 92 16.97 13.81 -7.83
CA VAL A 92 17.15 15.25 -8.12
C VAL A 92 16.48 15.62 -9.45
N VAL A 93 16.67 14.84 -10.51
CA VAL A 93 16.05 15.08 -11.83
C VAL A 93 14.51 15.10 -11.70
N ALA A 94 13.94 14.13 -11.02
CA ALA A 94 12.49 14.08 -10.78
C ALA A 94 11.99 15.31 -10.01
N SER A 95 12.74 15.75 -8.99
CA SER A 95 12.41 16.95 -8.22
C SER A 95 12.49 18.23 -9.04
N VAL A 96 13.51 18.37 -9.87
CA VAL A 96 13.65 19.54 -10.78
C VAL A 96 12.51 19.54 -11.81
N ALA A 97 12.22 18.39 -12.44
CA ALA A 97 11.15 18.27 -13.41
C ALA A 97 9.78 18.63 -12.78
N LEU A 98 9.49 18.10 -11.60
CA LEU A 98 8.25 18.40 -10.88
C LEU A 98 8.14 19.90 -10.52
N ASN A 99 9.22 20.50 -9.99
CA ASN A 99 9.23 21.92 -9.68
C ASN A 99 9.06 22.80 -10.94
N ALA A 100 9.63 22.39 -12.08
CA ALA A 100 9.41 23.08 -13.35
C ALA A 100 7.93 23.02 -13.78
N VAL A 101 7.28 21.86 -13.62
CA VAL A 101 5.85 21.69 -13.90
C VAL A 101 5.00 22.59 -12.97
N ILE A 102 5.32 22.62 -11.67
CA ILE A 102 4.60 23.46 -10.70
C ILE A 102 4.75 24.95 -11.04
N ARG A 103 5.96 25.42 -11.32
CA ARG A 103 6.23 26.83 -11.68
C ARG A 103 5.50 27.25 -12.97
N ARG A 104 5.43 26.35 -13.97
CA ARG A 104 4.67 26.61 -15.21
C ARG A 104 3.17 26.63 -15.00
N THR A 105 2.67 25.79 -14.10
CA THR A 105 1.22 25.69 -13.83
C THR A 105 0.73 26.80 -12.90
N TYR A 106 1.55 27.21 -11.93
CA TYR A 106 1.21 28.20 -10.90
C TYR A 106 2.31 29.27 -10.77
N PRO A 107 2.50 30.14 -11.77
CA PRO A 107 3.56 31.15 -11.76
C PRO A 107 3.39 32.18 -10.61
N TYR A 108 2.17 32.32 -10.09
CA TYR A 108 1.84 33.20 -8.98
C TYR A 108 2.15 32.61 -7.60
N LEU A 109 2.46 31.30 -7.50
CA LEU A 109 2.67 30.64 -6.22
C LEU A 109 4.01 31.04 -5.60
N ARG A 110 3.95 31.99 -4.67
CA ARG A 110 5.11 32.43 -3.85
C ARG A 110 5.01 31.77 -2.47
N THR A 111 6.14 31.31 -1.95
CA THR A 111 6.21 30.76 -0.59
C THR A 111 6.81 31.81 0.32
N ASP A 112 6.04 32.24 1.31
CA ASP A 112 6.51 33.11 2.37
C ASP A 112 6.53 32.32 3.68
N LEU A 113 7.74 31.97 4.13
CA LEU A 113 7.94 31.22 5.38
C LEU A 113 7.72 32.11 6.62
N SER A 114 7.82 33.43 6.48
CA SER A 114 7.63 34.36 7.60
C SER A 114 6.19 34.42 8.08
N ALA A 115 5.24 34.22 7.18
CA ALA A 115 3.81 34.21 7.48
C ALA A 115 3.33 32.93 8.19
N GLY A 116 4.16 31.89 8.30
CA GLY A 116 3.76 30.56 8.79
C GLY A 116 3.14 30.58 10.19
N LYS A 117 3.73 31.31 11.14
CA LYS A 117 3.21 31.44 12.52
C LYS A 117 1.87 32.18 12.56
N ALA A 118 1.70 33.23 11.75
CA ALA A 118 0.45 34.00 11.69
C ALA A 118 -0.66 33.15 11.07
N LEU A 119 -0.36 32.43 9.99
CA LEU A 119 -1.31 31.55 9.31
C LEU A 119 -1.74 30.35 10.19
N SER A 120 -0.82 29.77 10.95
CA SER A 120 -1.18 28.67 11.86
C SER A 120 -2.12 29.09 12.98
N ARG A 121 -2.01 30.34 13.45
CA ARG A 121 -2.96 30.92 14.42
C ARG A 121 -4.30 31.28 13.79
N LYS A 122 -4.29 31.72 12.54
CA LYS A 122 -5.51 32.08 11.80
C LYS A 122 -6.36 30.86 11.42
N TYR A 123 -5.72 29.71 11.19
CA TYR A 123 -6.37 28.48 10.73
C TYR A 123 -6.06 27.29 11.67
N PRO A 124 -6.53 27.29 12.94
CA PRO A 124 -6.24 26.25 13.93
C PRO A 124 -6.78 24.87 13.51
N ASP A 125 -7.91 24.83 12.79
CA ASP A 125 -8.53 23.59 12.31
C ASP A 125 -7.61 22.84 11.32
N VAL A 126 -6.87 23.55 10.49
CA VAL A 126 -5.89 22.96 9.57
C VAL A 126 -4.79 22.26 10.36
N ILE A 127 -4.27 22.90 11.41
CA ILE A 127 -3.24 22.31 12.27
C ILE A 127 -3.77 21.06 12.98
N THR A 128 -4.99 21.10 13.46
CA THR A 128 -5.65 19.95 14.09
C THR A 128 -5.77 18.78 13.12
N LYS A 129 -6.21 19.04 11.89
CA LYS A 129 -6.29 18.01 10.83
C LYS A 129 -4.92 17.44 10.46
N ILE A 130 -3.89 18.28 10.36
CA ILE A 130 -2.52 17.82 10.11
C ILE A 130 -2.04 16.87 11.22
N LYS A 131 -2.27 17.21 12.50
CA LYS A 131 -1.93 16.32 13.62
C LYS A 131 -2.67 14.99 13.54
N GLN A 132 -3.96 15.01 13.24
CA GLN A 132 -4.76 13.78 13.07
C GLN A 132 -4.20 12.90 11.95
N LEU A 133 -3.93 13.48 10.77
CA LEU A 133 -3.34 12.78 9.63
C LEU A 133 -1.94 12.22 9.93
N PHE A 134 -1.14 12.92 10.73
CA PHE A 134 0.18 12.45 11.13
C PHE A 134 0.10 11.13 11.91
N PHE A 135 -0.81 11.03 12.89
CA PHE A 135 -1.03 9.78 13.61
C PHE A 135 -1.51 8.64 12.72
N HIS A 136 -2.43 8.94 11.78
CA HIS A 136 -2.87 7.95 10.78
C HIS A 136 -1.71 7.47 9.89
N LYS A 137 -0.80 8.37 9.50
CA LYS A 137 0.38 8.00 8.69
C LYS A 137 1.40 7.18 9.45
N ILE A 138 1.67 7.51 10.71
CA ILE A 138 2.56 6.72 11.58
C ILE A 138 1.98 5.31 11.78
N GLY A 139 0.69 5.20 12.09
CA GLY A 139 0.04 3.90 12.23
C GLY A 139 0.17 3.06 10.96
N GLY A 140 -0.14 3.63 9.78
CA GLY A 140 0.02 2.95 8.49
C GLY A 140 1.48 2.53 8.19
N PHE A 141 2.46 3.39 8.54
CA PHE A 141 3.88 3.03 8.41
C PHE A 141 4.26 1.86 9.31
N ALA A 142 3.85 1.88 10.57
CA ALA A 142 4.10 0.78 11.49
C ALA A 142 3.54 -0.55 10.96
N LEU A 143 2.32 -0.54 10.41
CA LEU A 143 1.69 -1.73 9.84
C LEU A 143 2.46 -2.34 8.67
N THR A 144 3.02 -1.51 7.80
CA THR A 144 3.70 -1.99 6.58
C THR A 144 5.16 -2.37 6.82
N GLN A 145 5.84 -1.74 7.79
CA GLN A 145 7.27 -1.91 7.98
C GLN A 145 7.65 -2.88 9.12
N THR A 146 6.70 -3.26 9.98
CA THR A 146 7.00 -4.17 11.10
C THR A 146 7.05 -5.64 10.71
N SER A 147 6.28 -6.07 9.73
CA SER A 147 6.22 -7.48 9.32
C SER A 147 7.58 -8.07 8.93
N PRO A 148 8.41 -7.43 8.07
CA PRO A 148 9.74 -7.95 7.76
C PRO A 148 10.66 -8.07 8.98
N ILE A 149 10.56 -7.13 9.93
CA ILE A 149 11.35 -7.15 11.17
C ILE A 149 10.93 -8.33 12.04
N ILE A 150 9.63 -8.56 12.20
CA ILE A 150 9.10 -9.67 12.99
C ILE A 150 9.47 -11.01 12.33
N ILE A 151 9.34 -11.13 11.00
CA ILE A 151 9.73 -12.34 10.26
C ILE A 151 11.22 -12.63 10.47
N TYR A 152 12.08 -11.59 10.40
CA TYR A 152 13.51 -11.76 10.67
C TYR A 152 13.76 -12.25 12.09
N ALA A 153 13.09 -11.68 13.10
CA ALA A 153 13.29 -12.02 14.50
C ALA A 153 12.85 -13.46 14.87
N TYR A 154 11.80 -13.97 14.22
CA TYR A 154 11.22 -15.27 14.57
C TYR A 154 11.53 -16.41 13.58
N ALA A 155 12.01 -16.10 12.39
CA ALA A 155 12.26 -17.10 11.37
C ALA A 155 13.71 -17.03 10.85
N SER A 156 13.92 -16.38 9.70
CA SER A 156 15.25 -16.27 9.09
C SER A 156 15.31 -15.13 8.08
N LEU A 157 16.53 -14.69 7.75
CA LEU A 157 16.74 -13.74 6.66
C LEU A 157 16.29 -14.31 5.31
N THR A 158 16.46 -15.61 5.09
CA THR A 158 15.99 -16.29 3.88
C THR A 158 14.47 -16.16 3.73
N LEU A 159 13.72 -16.36 4.82
CA LEU A 159 12.27 -16.23 4.78
C LEU A 159 11.80 -14.79 4.57
N VAL A 160 12.56 -13.81 5.08
CA VAL A 160 12.32 -12.38 4.76
C VAL A 160 12.49 -12.13 3.27
N ALA A 161 13.51 -12.70 2.64
CA ALA A 161 13.74 -12.56 1.21
C ALA A 161 12.63 -13.22 0.37
N LEU A 162 12.22 -14.45 0.75
CA LEU A 162 11.08 -15.14 0.12
C LEU A 162 9.80 -14.31 0.21
N TYR A 163 9.43 -13.88 1.41
CA TYR A 163 8.29 -13.00 1.64
C TYR A 163 8.40 -11.68 0.84
N GLY A 164 9.60 -11.11 0.76
CA GLY A 164 9.89 -9.89 0.00
C GLY A 164 9.58 -10.04 -1.48
N ASN A 165 9.90 -11.16 -2.11
CA ASN A 165 9.60 -11.43 -3.53
C ASN A 165 8.08 -11.42 -3.79
N TYR A 166 7.29 -12.07 -2.92
CA TYR A 166 5.83 -12.02 -3.01
C TYR A 166 5.29 -10.61 -2.78
N MET A 167 5.88 -9.88 -1.83
CA MET A 167 5.48 -8.48 -1.58
C MET A 167 5.77 -7.56 -2.76
N LEU A 168 6.79 -7.81 -3.59
CA LEU A 168 7.02 -7.04 -4.83
C LEU A 168 5.84 -7.20 -5.80
N ILE A 169 5.33 -8.42 -5.96
CA ILE A 169 4.15 -8.70 -6.80
C ILE A 169 2.92 -7.98 -6.22
N ILE A 170 2.66 -8.16 -4.94
CA ILE A 170 1.52 -7.54 -4.24
C ILE A 170 1.57 -6.01 -4.31
N LEU A 171 2.73 -5.41 -4.07
CA LEU A 171 2.92 -3.95 -4.16
C LEU A 171 2.74 -3.44 -5.60
N GLY A 172 3.24 -4.18 -6.59
CA GLY A 172 3.01 -3.86 -8.00
C GLY A 172 1.53 -3.82 -8.35
N ILE A 173 0.79 -4.86 -7.98
CA ILE A 173 -0.66 -4.97 -8.18
C ILE A 173 -1.40 -3.88 -7.42
N THR A 174 -1.06 -3.65 -6.16
CA THR A 174 -1.67 -2.59 -5.33
C THR A 174 -1.44 -1.21 -5.96
N SER A 175 -0.26 -0.97 -6.55
CA SER A 175 0.05 0.29 -7.24
C SER A 175 -0.80 0.47 -8.50
N LEU A 176 -1.01 -0.60 -9.29
CA LEU A 176 -1.87 -0.57 -10.48
C LEU A 176 -3.33 -0.32 -10.10
N MET A 177 -3.85 -1.06 -9.12
CA MET A 177 -5.22 -0.88 -8.63
C MET A 177 -5.40 0.50 -7.99
N GLY A 178 -4.39 0.99 -7.28
CA GLY A 178 -4.37 2.34 -6.73
C GLY A 178 -4.47 3.42 -7.81
N ALA A 179 -3.80 3.27 -8.94
CA ALA A 179 -3.92 4.21 -10.06
C ALA A 179 -5.36 4.30 -10.60
N VAL A 180 -6.04 3.15 -10.70
CA VAL A 180 -7.45 3.09 -11.13
C VAL A 180 -8.37 3.70 -10.07
N PHE A 181 -8.24 3.29 -8.81
CA PHE A 181 -9.17 3.70 -7.74
C PHE A 181 -8.99 5.16 -7.32
N ASN A 182 -7.75 5.67 -7.29
CA ASN A 182 -7.47 7.04 -6.87
C ASN A 182 -8.00 8.08 -7.84
N SER A 183 -8.12 7.75 -9.13
CA SER A 183 -8.72 8.65 -10.13
C SER A 183 -10.17 9.04 -9.79
N MET A 184 -10.88 8.17 -9.06
CA MET A 184 -12.28 8.39 -8.66
C MET A 184 -12.44 9.19 -7.37
N ASN A 185 -11.37 9.33 -6.55
CA ASN A 185 -11.46 9.95 -5.22
C ASN A 185 -11.85 11.44 -5.28
N ALA A 186 -11.38 12.16 -6.29
CA ALA A 186 -11.74 13.56 -6.48
C ALA A 186 -13.24 13.73 -6.77
N GLY A 187 -13.82 12.82 -7.57
CA GLY A 187 -15.26 12.78 -7.83
C GLY A 187 -16.09 12.52 -6.58
N VAL A 188 -15.61 11.63 -5.69
CA VAL A 188 -16.25 11.38 -4.39
C VAL A 188 -16.23 12.64 -3.51
N GLY A 189 -15.12 13.39 -3.51
CA GLY A 189 -15.04 14.65 -2.78
C GLY A 189 -16.09 15.67 -3.23
N ASN A 190 -16.23 15.88 -4.54
CA ASN A 190 -17.23 16.78 -5.12
C ASN A 190 -18.66 16.31 -4.79
N LEU A 191 -18.93 15.01 -4.94
CA LEU A 191 -20.22 14.42 -4.63
C LEU A 191 -20.64 14.64 -3.16
N VAL A 192 -19.71 14.47 -2.24
CA VAL A 192 -19.96 14.75 -0.80
C VAL A 192 -20.21 16.23 -0.56
N ALA A 193 -19.51 17.14 -1.26
CA ALA A 193 -19.71 18.58 -1.18
C ALA A 193 -21.09 19.03 -1.72
N GLU A 194 -21.66 18.35 -2.73
CA GLU A 194 -23.01 18.58 -3.23
C GLU A 194 -24.10 18.29 -2.18
N GLY A 195 -23.85 17.38 -1.23
CA GLY A 195 -24.73 17.09 -0.10
C GLY A 195 -25.98 16.28 -0.42
N ASN A 196 -26.16 15.78 -1.63
CA ASN A 196 -27.32 14.96 -2.00
C ASN A 196 -27.16 13.51 -1.49
N LYS A 197 -27.75 13.23 -0.34
CA LYS A 197 -27.62 11.93 0.36
C LYS A 197 -27.99 10.73 -0.50
N LYS A 198 -29.08 10.80 -1.27
CA LYS A 198 -29.51 9.67 -2.14
C LYS A 198 -28.46 9.37 -3.20
N ARG A 199 -27.94 10.41 -3.85
CA ARG A 199 -26.90 10.27 -4.87
C ARG A 199 -25.58 9.78 -4.26
N ILE A 200 -25.19 10.30 -3.07
CA ILE A 200 -24.01 9.86 -2.34
C ILE A 200 -24.08 8.36 -2.05
N MET A 201 -25.23 7.86 -1.59
CA MET A 201 -25.40 6.45 -1.26
C MET A 201 -25.42 5.56 -2.51
N SER A 202 -26.11 5.97 -3.58
CA SER A 202 -26.11 5.25 -4.85
C SER A 202 -24.70 5.09 -5.42
N VAL A 203 -23.94 6.17 -5.48
CA VAL A 203 -22.53 6.14 -5.98
C VAL A 203 -21.62 5.33 -5.04
N PHE A 204 -21.89 5.36 -3.71
CA PHE A 204 -21.16 4.50 -2.78
C PHE A 204 -21.35 3.01 -3.11
N GLU A 205 -22.60 2.59 -3.34
CA GLU A 205 -22.94 1.21 -3.68
C GLU A 205 -22.34 0.78 -5.03
N GLU A 206 -22.38 1.66 -6.03
CA GLU A 206 -21.79 1.42 -7.34
C GLU A 206 -20.27 1.26 -7.26
N LEU A 207 -19.57 2.21 -6.64
CA LEU A 207 -18.12 2.16 -6.45
C LEU A 207 -17.70 0.96 -5.63
N PHE A 208 -18.46 0.62 -4.58
CA PHE A 208 -18.20 -0.55 -3.78
C PHE A 208 -18.32 -1.83 -4.63
N SER A 209 -19.38 -1.95 -5.42
CA SER A 209 -19.63 -3.13 -6.25
C SER A 209 -18.54 -3.35 -7.29
N VAL A 210 -18.12 -2.28 -7.99
CA VAL A 210 -17.04 -2.33 -8.99
C VAL A 210 -15.71 -2.70 -8.33
N ARG A 211 -15.35 -2.03 -7.22
CA ARG A 211 -14.09 -2.30 -6.53
C ARG A 211 -14.07 -3.69 -5.90
N PHE A 212 -15.20 -4.16 -5.36
CA PHE A 212 -15.34 -5.50 -4.83
C PHE A 212 -15.07 -6.55 -5.92
N LEU A 213 -15.74 -6.45 -7.06
CA LEU A 213 -15.57 -7.38 -8.18
C LEU A 213 -14.12 -7.39 -8.69
N LEU A 214 -13.55 -6.22 -8.93
CA LEU A 214 -12.16 -6.10 -9.37
C LEU A 214 -11.19 -6.69 -8.34
N SER A 215 -11.41 -6.45 -7.05
CA SER A 215 -10.57 -7.00 -5.98
C SER A 215 -10.66 -8.53 -5.93
N CYS A 216 -11.85 -9.11 -6.06
CA CYS A 216 -12.02 -10.56 -6.11
C CYS A 216 -11.29 -11.16 -7.31
N THR A 217 -11.47 -10.59 -8.51
CA THR A 217 -10.82 -11.06 -9.73
C THR A 217 -9.29 -10.99 -9.63
N VAL A 218 -8.77 -9.87 -9.14
CA VAL A 218 -7.32 -9.68 -8.95
C VAL A 218 -6.77 -10.65 -7.91
N CYS A 219 -7.43 -10.79 -6.76
CA CYS A 219 -6.99 -11.71 -5.71
C CYS A 219 -7.01 -13.17 -6.16
N PHE A 220 -8.03 -13.56 -6.93
CA PHE A 220 -8.09 -14.89 -7.53
C PHE A 220 -6.92 -15.10 -8.51
N GLY A 221 -6.67 -14.13 -9.41
CA GLY A 221 -5.53 -14.19 -10.33
C GLY A 221 -4.19 -14.27 -9.60
N VAL A 222 -3.99 -13.48 -8.54
CA VAL A 222 -2.77 -13.52 -7.72
C VAL A 222 -2.60 -14.89 -7.09
N TYR A 223 -3.66 -15.44 -6.48
CA TYR A 223 -3.57 -16.75 -5.82
C TYR A 223 -3.20 -17.87 -6.80
N MET A 224 -3.82 -17.88 -7.99
CA MET A 224 -3.60 -18.93 -8.98
C MET A 224 -2.27 -18.79 -9.74
N LEU A 225 -1.86 -17.57 -10.08
CA LEU A 225 -0.74 -17.35 -10.99
C LEU A 225 0.61 -17.13 -10.28
N THR A 226 0.59 -16.69 -9.02
CA THR A 226 1.85 -16.35 -8.32
C THR A 226 2.79 -17.53 -8.18
N PRO A 227 2.36 -18.76 -7.82
CA PRO A 227 3.30 -19.90 -7.71
C PRO A 227 4.00 -20.23 -9.02
N ALA A 228 3.26 -20.26 -10.14
CA ALA A 228 3.82 -20.48 -11.47
C ALA A 228 4.77 -19.34 -11.89
N PHE A 229 4.38 -18.10 -11.62
CA PHE A 229 5.23 -16.94 -11.91
C PHE A 229 6.55 -16.96 -11.11
N ILE A 230 6.51 -17.25 -9.81
CA ILE A 230 7.70 -17.36 -8.96
C ILE A 230 8.61 -18.47 -9.46
N THR A 231 8.04 -19.65 -9.81
CA THR A 231 8.80 -20.76 -10.38
C THR A 231 9.56 -20.37 -11.65
N LEU A 232 8.91 -19.64 -12.55
CA LEU A 232 9.52 -19.19 -13.80
C LEU A 232 10.52 -18.04 -13.60
N TRP A 233 10.28 -17.17 -12.60
CA TRP A 233 11.08 -15.97 -12.40
C TRP A 233 12.38 -16.24 -11.63
N ILE A 234 12.28 -16.97 -10.52
CA ILE A 234 13.41 -17.15 -9.59
C ILE A 234 13.67 -18.60 -9.18
N GLY A 235 12.77 -19.51 -9.50
CA GLY A 235 12.93 -20.95 -9.25
C GLY A 235 11.86 -21.54 -8.33
N PRO A 236 11.64 -22.86 -8.41
CA PRO A 236 10.61 -23.56 -7.63
C PRO A 236 10.91 -23.57 -6.11
N GLU A 237 12.18 -23.48 -5.71
CA GLU A 237 12.61 -23.44 -4.31
C GLU A 237 12.17 -22.16 -3.57
N TYR A 238 11.73 -21.13 -4.31
CA TYR A 238 11.22 -19.87 -3.76
C TYR A 238 9.70 -19.84 -3.61
N VAL A 239 9.01 -20.92 -3.96
CA VAL A 239 7.56 -21.02 -3.84
C VAL A 239 7.16 -21.19 -2.37
N LEU A 240 6.32 -20.28 -1.87
CA LEU A 240 5.72 -20.38 -0.52
C LEU A 240 4.53 -21.34 -0.55
N ASP A 241 4.22 -21.89 0.61
CA ASP A 241 3.07 -22.79 0.77
C ASP A 241 1.73 -22.04 0.56
N ASP A 242 0.68 -22.81 0.23
CA ASP A 242 -0.64 -22.28 -0.12
C ASP A 242 -1.30 -21.48 1.01
N LEU A 243 -1.05 -21.87 2.27
CA LEU A 243 -1.61 -21.15 3.42
C LEU A 243 -0.98 -19.75 3.56
N THR A 244 0.35 -19.68 3.42
CA THR A 244 1.07 -18.41 3.43
C THR A 244 0.57 -17.48 2.31
N LEU A 245 0.48 -18.00 1.09
CA LEU A 245 -0.05 -17.24 -0.05
C LEU A 245 -1.50 -16.83 0.19
N GLY A 246 -2.34 -17.72 0.72
CA GLY A 246 -3.73 -17.45 1.06
C GLY A 246 -3.88 -16.30 2.07
N LEU A 247 -3.06 -16.26 3.12
CA LEU A 247 -3.04 -15.18 4.11
C LEU A 247 -2.59 -13.84 3.49
N MET A 248 -1.60 -13.88 2.60
CA MET A 248 -1.14 -12.67 1.88
C MET A 248 -2.22 -12.14 0.94
N VAL A 249 -2.90 -13.02 0.22
CA VAL A 249 -4.01 -12.66 -0.69
C VAL A 249 -5.22 -12.16 0.09
N ALA A 250 -5.56 -12.74 1.23
CA ALA A 250 -6.61 -12.24 2.11
C ALA A 250 -6.30 -10.81 2.62
N THR A 251 -5.05 -10.56 2.97
CA THR A 251 -4.56 -9.22 3.35
C THR A 251 -4.69 -8.23 2.18
N LEU A 252 -4.28 -8.64 0.97
CA LEU A 252 -4.44 -7.85 -0.26
C LEU A 252 -5.92 -7.53 -0.52
N TYR A 253 -6.80 -8.52 -0.40
CA TYR A 253 -8.23 -8.35 -0.62
C TYR A 253 -8.83 -7.27 0.30
N ILE A 254 -8.55 -7.33 1.61
CA ILE A 254 -8.99 -6.30 2.55
C ILE A 254 -8.39 -4.95 2.18
N GLY A 255 -7.10 -4.90 1.82
CA GLY A 255 -6.41 -3.68 1.38
C GLY A 255 -7.06 -3.03 0.16
N LEU A 256 -7.52 -3.80 -0.82
CA LEU A 256 -8.18 -3.30 -2.03
C LEU A 256 -9.63 -2.86 -1.76
N THR A 257 -10.41 -3.67 -1.04
CA THR A 257 -11.83 -3.38 -0.79
C THR A 257 -12.05 -2.21 0.16
N ARG A 258 -11.14 -1.98 1.11
CA ARG A 258 -11.21 -0.84 2.05
C ARG A 258 -11.17 0.53 1.35
N THR A 259 -10.60 0.61 0.13
CA THR A 259 -10.38 1.87 -0.57
C THR A 259 -11.65 2.67 -0.82
N THR A 260 -12.82 2.01 -0.95
CA THR A 260 -14.11 2.69 -1.07
C THR A 260 -14.46 3.43 0.22
N VAL A 261 -14.38 2.75 1.36
CA VAL A 261 -14.65 3.34 2.68
C VAL A 261 -13.68 4.50 2.95
N GLU A 262 -12.40 4.32 2.65
CA GLU A 262 -11.37 5.36 2.83
C GLU A 262 -11.62 6.59 1.96
N ALA A 263 -12.05 6.43 0.71
CA ALA A 263 -12.37 7.55 -0.18
C ALA A 263 -13.46 8.45 0.45
N TYR A 264 -14.50 7.85 1.02
CA TYR A 264 -15.57 8.61 1.69
C TYR A 264 -15.14 9.15 3.07
N VAL A 265 -14.36 8.42 3.86
CA VAL A 265 -13.76 8.92 5.10
C VAL A 265 -12.94 10.18 4.83
N ASN A 266 -12.13 10.15 3.77
CA ASN A 266 -11.33 11.30 3.34
C ASN A 266 -12.21 12.47 2.85
N ALA A 267 -13.24 12.19 2.04
CA ALA A 267 -14.15 13.19 1.50
C ALA A 267 -14.93 13.92 2.61
N TYR A 268 -15.38 13.19 3.64
CA TYR A 268 -16.02 13.77 4.82
C TYR A 268 -15.05 14.38 5.84
N GLY A 269 -13.73 14.23 5.64
CA GLY A 269 -12.72 14.71 6.59
C GLY A 269 -12.79 14.04 7.96
N LEU A 270 -13.16 12.76 8.01
CA LEU A 270 -13.35 11.98 9.22
C LEU A 270 -12.02 11.41 9.72
N PHE A 271 -11.21 12.23 10.38
CA PHE A 271 -9.91 11.83 10.93
C PHE A 271 -9.88 11.86 12.46
N SER A 272 -11.05 11.96 13.11
CA SER A 272 -11.13 12.08 14.56
C SER A 272 -10.88 10.75 15.31
N ASP A 273 -10.85 9.63 14.61
CA ASP A 273 -10.58 8.31 15.17
C ASP A 273 -9.07 8.01 15.27
N ILE A 274 -8.29 8.96 15.81
CA ILE A 274 -6.82 8.89 15.95
C ILE A 274 -6.36 7.61 16.65
N TRP A 275 -7.17 7.07 17.55
CA TRP A 275 -6.90 5.85 18.30
C TRP A 275 -6.91 4.61 17.39
N ALA A 276 -7.69 4.61 16.29
CA ALA A 276 -7.88 3.44 15.46
C ALA A 276 -6.58 2.94 14.79
N PRO A 277 -5.74 3.77 14.17
CA PRO A 277 -4.44 3.34 13.65
C PRO A 277 -3.48 2.84 14.74
N VAL A 278 -3.55 3.42 15.94
CA VAL A 278 -2.71 3.00 17.07
C VAL A 278 -3.11 1.60 17.55
N VAL A 279 -4.43 1.38 17.71
CA VAL A 279 -4.97 0.07 18.08
C VAL A 279 -4.69 -0.96 16.99
N GLU A 280 -4.85 -0.60 15.72
CA GLU A 280 -4.54 -1.46 14.57
C GLU A 280 -3.06 -1.89 14.61
N ALA A 281 -2.13 -0.95 14.79
CA ALA A 281 -0.71 -1.24 14.90
C ALA A 281 -0.40 -2.10 16.14
N SER A 282 -1.04 -1.83 17.28
CA SER A 282 -0.86 -2.60 18.51
C SER A 282 -1.34 -4.05 18.38
N ILE A 283 -2.52 -4.24 17.78
CA ILE A 283 -3.04 -5.60 17.47
C ILE A 283 -2.13 -6.29 16.47
N ASN A 284 -1.72 -5.60 15.40
CA ASN A 284 -0.83 -6.15 14.39
C ASN A 284 0.46 -6.66 15.02
N ILE A 285 1.18 -5.81 15.73
CA ILE A 285 2.46 -6.19 16.37
C ILE A 285 2.24 -7.26 17.43
N GLY A 286 1.28 -7.05 18.33
CA GLY A 286 1.02 -7.98 19.44
C GLY A 286 0.61 -9.36 18.96
N MET A 287 -0.33 -9.45 18.02
CA MET A 287 -0.79 -10.73 17.49
C MET A 287 0.22 -11.37 16.55
N SER A 288 0.97 -10.59 15.76
CA SER A 288 2.04 -11.13 14.92
C SER A 288 3.18 -11.72 15.76
N VAL A 289 3.53 -11.09 16.88
CA VAL A 289 4.52 -11.62 17.83
C VAL A 289 3.99 -12.86 18.54
N LEU A 290 2.77 -12.78 19.08
CA LEU A 290 2.15 -13.89 19.82
C LEU A 290 1.94 -15.12 18.93
N LEU A 291 1.26 -14.96 17.78
CA LEU A 291 0.98 -16.07 16.89
C LEU A 291 2.23 -16.51 16.13
N GLY A 292 3.14 -15.60 15.83
CA GLY A 292 4.43 -15.90 15.22
C GLY A 292 5.29 -16.83 16.08
N TRP A 293 5.18 -16.72 17.40
CA TRP A 293 5.84 -17.62 18.34
C TRP A 293 5.39 -19.07 18.20
N PHE A 294 4.10 -19.30 17.96
CA PHE A 294 3.51 -20.65 17.86
C PHE A 294 3.51 -21.20 16.44
N PHE A 295 3.28 -20.36 15.44
CA PHE A 295 2.99 -20.76 14.06
C PHE A 295 3.97 -20.17 13.02
N GLY A 296 5.07 -19.55 13.46
CA GLY A 296 6.06 -18.96 12.54
C GLY A 296 5.45 -17.93 11.59
N LEU A 297 5.77 -18.02 10.29
CA LEU A 297 5.30 -17.07 9.27
C LEU A 297 3.77 -17.01 9.17
N HIS A 298 3.09 -18.17 9.24
CA HIS A 298 1.62 -18.23 9.21
C HIS A 298 1.01 -17.39 10.35
N GLY A 299 1.58 -17.52 11.56
CA GLY A 299 1.13 -16.78 12.72
C GLY A 299 1.35 -15.28 12.58
N ILE A 300 2.49 -14.87 12.03
CA ILE A 300 2.79 -13.45 11.78
C ILE A 300 1.76 -12.86 10.81
N LEU A 301 1.50 -13.52 9.68
CA LEU A 301 0.54 -13.07 8.68
C LEU A 301 -0.90 -13.11 9.19
N ALA A 302 -1.25 -14.11 9.99
CA ALA A 302 -2.56 -14.17 10.65
C ALA A 302 -2.76 -13.00 11.62
N GLY A 303 -1.71 -12.58 12.34
CA GLY A 303 -1.74 -11.38 13.21
C GLY A 303 -2.00 -10.10 12.41
N VAL A 304 -1.35 -9.94 11.26
CA VAL A 304 -1.62 -8.83 10.32
C VAL A 304 -3.07 -8.85 9.86
N LEU A 305 -3.54 -10.00 9.37
CA LEU A 305 -4.92 -10.17 8.89
C LEU A 305 -5.94 -9.86 9.97
N LEU A 306 -5.72 -10.32 11.20
CA LEU A 306 -6.60 -10.07 12.34
C LEU A 306 -6.73 -8.57 12.65
N SER A 307 -5.62 -7.83 12.64
CA SER A 307 -5.65 -6.38 12.86
C SER A 307 -6.48 -5.65 11.80
N LEU A 308 -6.34 -6.05 10.53
CA LEU A 308 -7.12 -5.50 9.42
C LEU A 308 -8.60 -5.86 9.52
N LEU A 309 -8.94 -7.08 9.92
CA LEU A 309 -10.33 -7.51 10.12
C LEU A 309 -11.02 -6.68 11.22
N ILE A 310 -10.36 -6.46 12.34
CA ILE A 310 -10.96 -5.73 13.47
C ILE A 310 -11.10 -4.24 13.14
N VAL A 311 -10.04 -3.60 12.67
CA VAL A 311 -10.04 -2.14 12.52
C VAL A 311 -10.53 -1.72 11.12
N VAL A 312 -9.99 -2.30 10.07
CA VAL A 312 -10.29 -1.86 8.71
C VAL A 312 -11.63 -2.39 8.23
N PHE A 313 -11.91 -3.66 8.49
CA PHE A 313 -13.12 -4.30 7.99
C PHE A 313 -14.35 -4.02 8.89
N CYS A 314 -14.19 -3.97 10.21
CA CYS A 314 -15.30 -3.73 11.14
C CYS A 314 -15.43 -2.26 11.55
N TRP A 315 -14.36 -1.65 12.10
CA TRP A 315 -14.45 -0.30 12.67
C TRP A 315 -14.63 0.79 11.62
N LYS A 316 -13.83 0.81 10.55
CA LYS A 316 -13.86 1.90 9.56
C LYS A 316 -15.21 2.06 8.85
N PRO A 317 -15.88 0.99 8.37
CA PRO A 317 -17.24 1.11 7.84
C PRO A 317 -18.25 1.60 8.89
N TYR A 318 -18.19 1.07 10.13
CA TYR A 318 -19.05 1.55 11.21
C TYR A 318 -18.87 3.05 11.46
N PHE A 319 -17.63 3.52 11.51
CA PHE A 319 -17.30 4.92 11.73
C PHE A 319 -17.81 5.82 10.60
N LEU A 320 -17.62 5.39 9.32
CA LEU A 320 -18.13 6.10 8.15
C LEU A 320 -19.66 6.17 8.16
N PHE A 321 -20.35 5.05 8.36
CA PHE A 321 -21.82 5.01 8.31
C PHE A 321 -22.43 5.84 9.43
N ARG A 322 -21.86 5.81 10.62
CA ARG A 322 -22.37 6.56 11.78
C ARG A 322 -22.07 8.07 11.69
N ARG A 323 -20.88 8.48 11.27
CA ARG A 323 -20.41 9.88 11.33
C ARG A 323 -20.50 10.60 9.99
N GLY A 324 -20.27 9.93 8.89
CA GLY A 324 -20.27 10.50 7.53
C GLY A 324 -21.63 10.39 6.85
N LEU A 325 -21.98 9.19 6.45
CA LEU A 325 -23.20 8.91 5.69
C LEU A 325 -24.47 9.11 6.53
N LYS A 326 -24.38 8.92 7.86
CA LYS A 326 -25.50 8.94 8.81
C LYS A 326 -26.62 7.97 8.41
N GLU A 327 -26.21 6.78 7.99
CA GLU A 327 -27.05 5.69 7.53
C GLU A 327 -26.83 4.45 8.41
N ASN A 328 -27.73 3.45 8.28
CA ASN A 328 -27.63 2.22 9.04
C ASN A 328 -26.50 1.33 8.48
N LEU A 329 -25.58 0.89 9.35
CA LEU A 329 -24.50 -0.02 8.99
C LEU A 329 -25.00 -1.32 8.33
N TRP A 330 -26.22 -1.75 8.65
CA TRP A 330 -26.81 -2.97 8.10
C TRP A 330 -26.93 -2.94 6.57
N ILE A 331 -27.03 -1.74 5.98
CA ILE A 331 -26.98 -1.56 4.52
C ILE A 331 -25.65 -2.07 3.97
N TYR A 332 -24.52 -1.68 4.61
CA TYR A 332 -23.19 -2.15 4.24
C TYR A 332 -23.03 -3.66 4.39
N VAL A 333 -23.48 -4.21 5.53
CA VAL A 333 -23.40 -5.66 5.79
C VAL A 333 -24.21 -6.45 4.76
N ARG A 334 -25.42 -6.01 4.44
CA ARG A 334 -26.28 -6.65 3.42
C ARG A 334 -25.64 -6.56 2.04
N MET A 335 -25.10 -5.41 1.68
CA MET A 335 -24.42 -5.20 0.41
C MET A 335 -23.22 -6.13 0.31
N TYR A 336 -22.39 -6.21 1.35
CA TYR A 336 -21.22 -7.10 1.39
C TYR A 336 -21.63 -8.57 1.26
N ALA A 337 -22.61 -9.01 2.02
CA ALA A 337 -23.15 -10.37 1.96
C ALA A 337 -23.70 -10.74 0.56
N LYS A 338 -24.46 -9.81 -0.05
CA LYS A 338 -24.95 -9.98 -1.44
C LYS A 338 -23.81 -10.21 -2.43
N HIS A 339 -22.72 -9.46 -2.34
CA HIS A 339 -21.59 -9.59 -3.25
C HIS A 339 -20.81 -10.88 -3.01
N ILE A 340 -20.62 -11.29 -1.74
CA ILE A 340 -20.02 -12.59 -1.42
C ILE A 340 -20.86 -13.73 -2.00
N LEU A 341 -22.17 -13.71 -1.79
CA LEU A 341 -23.08 -14.72 -2.34
C LEU A 341 -23.00 -14.78 -3.87
N LEU A 342 -22.96 -13.63 -4.54
CA LEU A 342 -22.86 -13.56 -5.99
C LEU A 342 -21.53 -14.19 -6.48
N VAL A 343 -20.39 -13.79 -5.89
CA VAL A 343 -19.08 -14.35 -6.27
C VAL A 343 -19.02 -15.84 -5.98
N SER A 344 -19.54 -16.30 -4.82
CA SER A 344 -19.60 -17.71 -4.48
C SER A 344 -20.46 -18.52 -5.45
N ALA A 345 -21.62 -17.98 -5.85
CA ALA A 345 -22.49 -18.60 -6.83
C ALA A 345 -21.82 -18.71 -8.21
N VAL A 346 -21.19 -17.62 -8.68
CA VAL A 346 -20.46 -17.63 -9.96
C VAL A 346 -19.29 -18.63 -9.89
N SER A 347 -18.54 -18.66 -8.81
CA SER A 347 -17.42 -19.61 -8.63
C SER A 347 -17.92 -21.07 -8.61
N ALA A 348 -19.03 -21.34 -7.95
CA ALA A 348 -19.63 -22.68 -7.92
C ALA A 348 -20.11 -23.10 -9.33
N VAL A 349 -20.77 -22.22 -10.06
CA VAL A 349 -21.18 -22.48 -11.45
C VAL A 349 -19.97 -22.75 -12.35
N MET A 350 -18.91 -21.92 -12.24
CA MET A 350 -17.67 -22.12 -13.00
C MET A 350 -17.01 -23.47 -12.67
N TYR A 351 -16.97 -23.85 -11.38
CA TYR A 351 -16.44 -25.13 -10.95
C TYR A 351 -17.24 -26.31 -11.53
N LEU A 352 -18.57 -26.22 -11.55
CA LEU A 352 -19.44 -27.23 -12.16
C LEU A 352 -19.22 -27.32 -13.67
N ILE A 353 -19.11 -26.20 -14.37
CA ILE A 353 -18.85 -26.17 -15.82
C ILE A 353 -17.49 -26.79 -16.15
N LEU A 354 -16.44 -26.41 -15.41
CA LEU A 354 -15.10 -26.97 -15.62
C LEU A 354 -15.02 -28.46 -15.27
N GLY A 355 -15.82 -28.93 -14.30
CA GLY A 355 -15.91 -30.35 -13.96
C GLY A 355 -16.63 -31.20 -15.03
N VAL A 356 -17.45 -30.58 -15.88
CA VAL A 356 -18.16 -31.25 -17.00
C VAL A 356 -17.37 -31.18 -18.30
N LEU A 357 -16.55 -30.15 -18.48
CA LEU A 357 -15.70 -30.02 -19.68
C LEU A 357 -14.43 -30.87 -19.47
N PRO A 358 -14.02 -31.71 -20.44
CA PRO A 358 -12.76 -32.45 -20.39
C PRO A 358 -11.58 -31.47 -20.64
N PHE A 359 -11.38 -30.55 -19.69
CA PHE A 359 -10.27 -29.63 -19.73
C PHE A 359 -9.09 -30.22 -18.94
N ASP A 360 -8.10 -30.74 -19.66
CA ASP A 360 -6.84 -31.14 -19.05
C ASP A 360 -5.92 -29.93 -19.01
N PRO A 361 -5.71 -29.31 -17.82
CA PRO A 361 -4.84 -28.14 -17.70
C PRO A 361 -3.37 -28.46 -17.97
N THR A 362 -2.98 -29.74 -18.08
CA THR A 362 -1.61 -30.18 -18.33
C THR A 362 -1.33 -30.48 -19.81
N ALA A 363 -2.34 -30.48 -20.67
CA ALA A 363 -2.20 -30.82 -22.10
C ALA A 363 -1.57 -29.71 -22.96
N GLY A 364 -1.04 -28.65 -22.37
CA GLY A 364 -0.49 -27.48 -23.09
C GLY A 364 0.80 -26.92 -22.52
N ILE A 365 1.54 -27.66 -21.66
CA ILE A 365 2.84 -27.23 -21.13
C ILE A 365 3.92 -28.19 -21.58
#